data_6c86407e847d1c464358de53430c05f8
#
_entry.id   6c86407e847d1c464358de53430c05f8
#
_cell.length_a   1.000
_cell.length_b   1.000
_cell.length_c   1.000
_cell.angle_alpha   90.00
_cell.angle_beta   90.00
_cell.angle_gamma   90.00
#
_symmetry.space_group_name_H-M   'P 1'
#
loop_
_entity.id
_entity.type
_entity.pdbx_description
1 polymer ?
#
loop_
_entity_poly.entity_id
_entity_poly.type
_entity_poly.pdbx_seq_one_letter_code
_entity_poly.pdbx_strand_id
1 'polypeptide(L)'
;MIELRDLTKNYGTTRAVDSLSCTIEPGVVTGFLGPNGAGKTTTMRMILGLDHPTSGSATIDGRTYRQLTDPLRSVGALLDARQVHPNRSVRNHLRWMAATNRIPRRRVDEVLEMVGISSVAGVRAGTLSLGMSQRLGIAAALLGDPPVLLFDEPVNGLDPEGIHWVRTLMRTLAGEGRTVFVSSHLLSEMSNTADRLVVIGRGRLIASTTVGEFVSRCGAATVRVRSPHLEQLRAVLVDAGLTVDTTPDALTVHDTSTDAVGELAARHSLALHELSSQEVSLEQAYLSSTDDATVYRGSAG
;
A
#
# COMPACT_ATOMS: atom_id res chain seq x y z
N MET A 1 -0.28 -3.27 -17.57
CA MET A 1 -0.88 -4.33 -16.71
C MET A 1 0.21 -5.29 -16.25
N ILE A 2 0.20 -5.72 -14.97
CA ILE A 2 1.11 -6.79 -14.49
C ILE A 2 0.26 -8.00 -14.15
N GLU A 3 0.71 -9.19 -14.54
CA GLU A 3 0.03 -10.46 -14.27
C GLU A 3 1.00 -11.45 -13.62
N LEU A 4 0.58 -12.00 -12.48
CA LEU A 4 1.28 -13.04 -11.74
C LEU A 4 0.46 -14.33 -11.84
N ARG A 5 1.11 -15.43 -12.24
CA ARG A 5 0.48 -16.76 -12.37
C ARG A 5 1.29 -17.79 -11.60
N ASP A 6 0.72 -18.30 -10.51
CA ASP A 6 1.30 -19.32 -9.62
C ASP A 6 2.75 -19.05 -9.26
N LEU A 7 3.06 -17.75 -9.08
CA LEU A 7 4.41 -17.26 -8.85
C LEU A 7 4.95 -17.80 -7.54
N THR A 8 6.05 -18.55 -7.60
CA THR A 8 6.66 -19.19 -6.45
C THR A 8 8.16 -18.90 -6.39
N LYS A 9 8.68 -18.61 -5.18
CA LYS A 9 10.11 -18.42 -4.93
C LYS A 9 10.56 -19.15 -3.68
N ASN A 10 11.53 -20.05 -3.87
CA ASN A 10 12.23 -20.70 -2.77
C ASN A 10 13.68 -20.19 -2.70
N TYR A 11 14.17 -19.92 -1.49
CA TYR A 11 15.56 -19.69 -1.17
C TYR A 11 16.02 -20.83 -0.24
N GLY A 12 16.68 -21.83 -0.82
CA GLY A 12 16.98 -23.07 -0.09
C GLY A 12 15.69 -23.73 0.43
N THR A 13 15.57 -23.88 1.73
CA THR A 13 14.39 -24.45 2.40
C THR A 13 13.28 -23.44 2.67
N THR A 14 13.57 -22.13 2.54
CA THR A 14 12.59 -21.07 2.84
C THR A 14 11.78 -20.73 1.61
N ARG A 15 10.47 -20.88 1.69
CA ARG A 15 9.52 -20.43 0.64
C ARG A 15 9.11 -19.01 0.91
N ALA A 16 9.67 -18.07 0.13
CA ALA A 16 9.41 -16.65 0.27
C ALA A 16 8.12 -16.18 -0.43
N VAL A 17 7.75 -16.83 -1.55
CA VAL A 17 6.49 -16.61 -2.26
C VAL A 17 5.96 -17.98 -2.67
N ASP A 18 4.65 -18.22 -2.49
CA ASP A 18 4.00 -19.50 -2.66
C ASP A 18 2.72 -19.38 -3.50
N SER A 19 2.82 -19.75 -4.77
CA SER A 19 1.73 -19.83 -5.76
C SER A 19 0.88 -18.54 -5.82
N LEU A 20 1.56 -17.37 -5.82
CA LEU A 20 0.90 -16.08 -5.87
C LEU A 20 0.34 -15.80 -7.26
N SER A 21 -0.99 -15.67 -7.37
CA SER A 21 -1.69 -15.32 -8.62
C SER A 21 -2.56 -14.10 -8.40
N CYS A 22 -2.29 -13.02 -9.14
CA CYS A 22 -3.09 -11.79 -9.14
C CYS A 22 -2.77 -10.95 -10.38
N THR A 23 -3.65 -9.97 -10.64
CA THR A 23 -3.49 -8.98 -11.72
C THR A 23 -3.47 -7.58 -11.14
N ILE A 24 -2.54 -6.76 -11.61
CA ILE A 24 -2.42 -5.33 -11.29
C ILE A 24 -2.83 -4.54 -12.53
N GLU A 25 -3.93 -3.85 -12.43
CA GLU A 25 -4.60 -3.16 -13.53
C GLU A 25 -4.02 -1.75 -13.76
N PRO A 26 -4.09 -1.22 -15.00
CA PRO A 26 -3.79 0.18 -15.28
C PRO A 26 -4.90 1.11 -14.77
N GLY A 27 -4.56 2.39 -14.60
CA GLY A 27 -5.52 3.44 -14.22
C GLY A 27 -5.86 3.51 -12.75
N VAL A 28 -5.31 2.62 -11.93
CA VAL A 28 -5.56 2.55 -10.49
C VAL A 28 -4.27 2.37 -9.72
N VAL A 29 -4.26 2.82 -8.46
CA VAL A 29 -3.18 2.51 -7.51
C VAL A 29 -3.52 1.20 -6.82
N THR A 30 -2.68 0.18 -7.04
CA THR A 30 -2.79 -1.10 -6.33
C THR A 30 -1.78 -1.16 -5.18
N GLY A 31 -2.29 -1.22 -3.96
CA GLY A 31 -1.50 -1.43 -2.74
C GLY A 31 -1.14 -2.90 -2.55
N PHE A 32 0.12 -3.19 -2.30
CA PHE A 32 0.64 -4.53 -1.99
C PHE A 32 0.97 -4.61 -0.51
N LEU A 33 0.06 -5.17 0.26
CA LEU A 33 0.09 -5.20 1.71
C LEU A 33 0.59 -6.53 2.25
N GLY A 34 1.33 -6.45 3.34
CA GLY A 34 1.77 -7.63 4.08
C GLY A 34 2.81 -7.25 5.12
N PRO A 35 3.00 -8.07 6.17
CA PRO A 35 4.02 -7.83 7.19
C PRO A 35 5.42 -7.91 6.59
N ASN A 36 6.42 -7.49 7.36
CA ASN A 36 7.81 -7.68 6.97
C ASN A 36 8.11 -9.18 6.80
N GLY A 37 8.81 -9.52 5.72
CA GLY A 37 9.08 -10.92 5.37
C GLY A 37 7.92 -11.65 4.66
N ALA A 38 6.79 -11.01 4.38
CA ALA A 38 5.66 -11.64 3.67
C ALA A 38 5.94 -11.95 2.18
N GLY A 39 7.05 -11.47 1.61
CA GLY A 39 7.42 -11.74 0.22
C GLY A 39 7.21 -10.55 -0.74
N LYS A 40 6.86 -9.34 -0.25
CA LYS A 40 6.59 -8.16 -1.09
C LYS A 40 7.75 -7.80 -2.01
N THR A 41 8.91 -7.48 -1.44
CA THR A 41 10.12 -7.14 -2.21
C THR A 41 10.55 -8.28 -3.13
N THR A 42 10.47 -9.54 -2.67
CA THR A 42 10.78 -10.72 -3.50
C THR A 42 9.88 -10.78 -4.73
N THR A 43 8.59 -10.55 -4.56
CA THR A 43 7.63 -10.52 -5.68
C THR A 43 7.97 -9.40 -6.66
N MET A 44 8.22 -8.19 -6.19
CA MET A 44 8.61 -7.07 -7.06
C MET A 44 9.93 -7.34 -7.81
N ARG A 45 10.91 -7.96 -7.14
CA ARG A 45 12.17 -8.37 -7.78
C ARG A 45 11.96 -9.41 -8.87
N MET A 46 11.02 -10.35 -8.70
CA MET A 46 10.67 -11.33 -9.74
C MET A 46 9.96 -10.66 -10.93
N ILE A 47 9.04 -9.71 -10.69
CA ILE A 47 8.40 -8.93 -11.77
C ILE A 47 9.45 -8.22 -12.63
N LEU A 48 10.50 -7.67 -12.00
CA LEU A 48 11.61 -6.97 -12.67
C LEU A 48 12.70 -7.91 -13.20
N GLY A 49 12.52 -9.23 -13.10
CA GLY A 49 13.51 -10.21 -13.56
C GLY A 49 14.85 -10.17 -12.83
N LEU A 50 14.93 -9.49 -11.68
CA LEU A 50 16.10 -9.44 -10.79
C LEU A 50 16.29 -10.77 -10.05
N ASP A 51 15.17 -11.41 -9.71
CA ASP A 51 15.15 -12.77 -9.18
C ASP A 51 14.36 -13.68 -10.12
N HIS A 52 14.86 -14.91 -10.30
CA HIS A 52 14.14 -15.94 -11.06
C HIS A 52 13.09 -16.59 -10.16
N PRO A 53 11.84 -16.74 -10.60
CA PRO A 53 10.87 -17.59 -9.93
C PRO A 53 11.35 -19.04 -9.93
N THR A 54 11.01 -19.79 -8.88
CA THR A 54 11.21 -21.24 -8.83
C THR A 54 10.19 -21.93 -9.71
N SER A 55 8.97 -21.43 -9.75
CA SER A 55 7.90 -21.84 -10.67
C SER A 55 6.90 -20.70 -10.89
N GLY A 56 6.01 -20.84 -11.86
CA GLY A 56 5.07 -19.80 -12.24
C GLY A 56 5.71 -18.70 -13.09
N SER A 57 5.00 -17.59 -13.27
CA SER A 57 5.46 -16.50 -14.12
C SER A 57 4.97 -15.13 -13.64
N ALA A 58 5.75 -14.08 -13.95
CA ALA A 58 5.37 -12.70 -13.84
C ALA A 58 5.53 -12.02 -15.20
N THR A 59 4.49 -11.36 -15.68
CA THR A 59 4.50 -10.68 -16.99
C THR A 59 4.00 -9.25 -16.87
N ILE A 60 4.49 -8.41 -17.77
CA ILE A 60 4.12 -7.02 -17.97
C ILE A 60 3.60 -6.92 -19.39
N ASP A 61 2.31 -6.62 -19.56
CA ASP A 61 1.62 -6.64 -20.87
C ASP A 61 1.91 -7.93 -21.66
N GLY A 62 1.83 -9.09 -20.97
CA GLY A 62 2.04 -10.43 -21.53
C GLY A 62 3.50 -10.82 -21.79
N ARG A 63 4.49 -9.96 -21.45
CA ARG A 63 5.92 -10.23 -21.65
C ARG A 63 6.64 -10.28 -20.30
N THR A 64 7.63 -11.17 -20.16
CA THR A 64 8.53 -11.11 -19.02
C THR A 64 9.44 -9.89 -19.14
N TYR A 65 9.93 -9.33 -18.01
CA TYR A 65 10.81 -8.16 -18.00
C TYR A 65 12.01 -8.30 -18.94
N ARG A 66 12.57 -9.52 -19.07
CA ARG A 66 13.71 -9.83 -19.97
C ARG A 66 13.38 -9.75 -21.45
N GLN A 67 12.10 -9.85 -21.81
CA GLN A 67 11.62 -9.75 -23.20
C GLN A 67 11.29 -8.29 -23.59
N LEU A 68 11.39 -7.33 -22.65
CA LEU A 68 11.15 -5.92 -22.94
C LEU A 68 12.33 -5.34 -23.72
N THR A 69 12.05 -4.68 -24.84
CA THR A 69 13.06 -4.09 -25.70
C THR A 69 13.68 -2.83 -25.07
N ASP A 70 12.84 -2.00 -24.46
CA ASP A 70 13.22 -0.75 -23.77
C ASP A 70 12.71 -0.77 -22.33
N PRO A 71 13.39 -1.50 -21.40
CA PRO A 71 12.87 -1.74 -20.06
C PRO A 71 12.52 -0.46 -19.29
N LEU A 72 13.38 0.57 -19.29
CA LEU A 72 13.10 1.82 -18.56
C LEU A 72 11.96 2.65 -19.16
N ARG A 73 11.59 2.42 -20.42
CA ARG A 73 10.40 3.03 -21.03
C ARG A 73 9.14 2.20 -20.80
N SER A 74 9.31 0.95 -20.40
CA SER A 74 8.19 0.03 -20.13
C SER A 74 7.84 -0.01 -18.65
N VAL A 75 8.88 0.01 -17.77
CA VAL A 75 8.73 -0.13 -16.33
C VAL A 75 9.69 0.80 -15.59
N GLY A 76 9.16 1.59 -14.68
CA GLY A 76 9.92 2.32 -13.68
C GLY A 76 9.82 1.64 -12.32
N ALA A 77 10.93 1.54 -11.59
CA ALA A 77 10.92 0.90 -10.29
C ALA A 77 11.78 1.64 -9.27
N LEU A 78 11.28 1.70 -8.05
CA LEU A 78 12.02 2.08 -6.84
C LEU A 78 11.92 0.90 -5.87
N LEU A 79 12.99 0.14 -5.72
CA LEU A 79 13.08 -0.95 -4.73
C LEU A 79 13.89 -0.55 -3.49
N ASP A 80 14.86 0.35 -3.66
CA ASP A 80 15.69 0.87 -2.57
C ASP A 80 16.25 2.23 -2.99
N ALA A 81 15.92 3.26 -2.22
CA ALA A 81 16.36 4.63 -2.48
C ALA A 81 17.88 4.85 -2.33
N ARG A 82 18.57 3.92 -1.67
CA ARG A 82 20.02 4.00 -1.45
C ARG A 82 20.86 3.34 -2.54
N GLN A 83 20.25 2.72 -3.53
CA GLN A 83 20.94 2.07 -4.65
C GLN A 83 21.43 3.09 -5.70
N VAL A 84 22.16 4.09 -5.25
CA VAL A 84 22.77 5.13 -6.10
C VAL A 84 24.29 5.16 -5.89
N HIS A 85 25.05 5.53 -6.91
CA HIS A 85 26.49 5.70 -6.74
C HIS A 85 26.76 6.94 -5.87
N PRO A 86 27.35 6.82 -4.67
CA PRO A 86 27.37 7.89 -3.67
C PRO A 86 28.15 9.14 -4.13
N ASN A 87 29.17 8.98 -4.98
CA ASN A 87 30.01 10.07 -5.45
C ASN A 87 29.49 10.78 -6.72
N ARG A 88 28.41 10.27 -7.34
CA ARG A 88 27.79 10.98 -8.46
C ARG A 88 26.86 12.06 -7.94
N SER A 89 26.82 13.21 -8.63
CA SER A 89 25.74 14.17 -8.35
C SER A 89 24.39 13.60 -8.80
N VAL A 90 23.31 14.08 -8.17
CA VAL A 90 21.91 13.73 -8.49
C VAL A 90 21.67 13.81 -9.99
N ARG A 91 22.00 14.95 -10.62
CA ARG A 91 21.87 15.18 -12.08
C ARG A 91 22.71 14.18 -12.89
N ASN A 92 23.96 13.93 -12.49
CA ASN A 92 24.83 13.03 -13.25
C ASN A 92 24.41 11.57 -13.10
N HIS A 93 23.80 11.17 -11.98
CA HIS A 93 23.20 9.86 -11.83
C HIS A 93 22.08 9.65 -12.87
N LEU A 94 21.13 10.57 -12.95
CA LEU A 94 20.02 10.50 -13.91
C LEU A 94 20.51 10.64 -15.37
N ARG A 95 21.50 11.49 -15.63
CA ARG A 95 22.11 11.61 -16.97
C ARG A 95 22.79 10.33 -17.44
N TRP A 96 23.44 9.62 -16.53
CA TRP A 96 24.03 8.32 -16.84
C TRP A 96 22.96 7.30 -17.20
N MET A 97 21.89 7.21 -16.43
CA MET A 97 20.76 6.33 -16.73
C MET A 97 20.10 6.72 -18.06
N ALA A 98 19.88 7.99 -18.31
CA ALA A 98 19.31 8.49 -19.56
C ALA A 98 20.17 8.13 -20.77
N ALA A 99 21.49 8.33 -20.67
CA ALA A 99 22.43 8.05 -21.75
C ALA A 99 22.49 6.55 -22.12
N THR A 100 22.50 5.68 -21.11
CA THR A 100 22.55 4.22 -21.31
C THR A 100 21.23 3.65 -21.87
N ASN A 101 20.12 4.39 -21.79
CA ASN A 101 18.80 3.98 -22.23
C ASN A 101 18.21 4.84 -23.36
N ARG A 102 19.04 5.64 -24.04
CA ARG A 102 18.63 6.51 -25.18
C ARG A 102 17.48 7.47 -24.81
N ILE A 103 17.45 7.93 -23.56
CA ILE A 103 16.45 8.89 -23.08
C ILE A 103 17.02 10.30 -23.31
N PRO A 104 16.23 11.26 -23.84
CA PRO A 104 16.67 12.63 -24.08
C PRO A 104 17.13 13.32 -22.80
N ARG A 105 18.24 14.11 -22.89
CA ARG A 105 18.81 14.81 -21.71
C ARG A 105 17.81 15.74 -21.02
N ARG A 106 16.91 16.38 -21.79
CA ARG A 106 15.85 17.24 -21.25
C ARG A 106 14.99 16.54 -20.20
N ARG A 107 14.74 15.23 -20.36
CA ARG A 107 13.94 14.45 -19.42
C ARG A 107 14.52 14.42 -18.01
N VAL A 108 15.84 14.56 -17.89
CA VAL A 108 16.51 14.63 -16.58
C VAL A 108 16.06 15.86 -15.79
N ASP A 109 15.99 17.03 -16.47
CA ASP A 109 15.58 18.26 -15.79
C ASP A 109 14.06 18.24 -15.49
N GLU A 110 13.24 17.68 -16.39
CA GLU A 110 11.80 17.48 -16.18
C GLU A 110 11.51 16.63 -14.95
N VAL A 111 12.18 15.47 -14.79
CA VAL A 111 11.93 14.61 -13.62
C VAL A 111 12.47 15.20 -12.33
N LEU A 112 13.58 15.95 -12.37
CA LEU A 112 14.10 16.66 -11.19
C LEU A 112 13.12 17.72 -10.69
N GLU A 113 12.48 18.44 -11.61
CA GLU A 113 11.44 19.42 -11.30
C GLU A 113 10.18 18.73 -10.74
N MET A 114 9.73 17.67 -11.41
CA MET A 114 8.55 16.88 -11.00
C MET A 114 8.66 16.36 -9.57
N VAL A 115 9.85 15.90 -9.15
CA VAL A 115 10.06 15.40 -7.78
C VAL A 115 10.56 16.48 -6.80
N GLY A 116 10.74 17.72 -7.24
CA GLY A 116 11.08 18.87 -6.39
C GLY A 116 12.51 18.87 -5.83
N ILE A 117 13.49 18.27 -6.55
CA ILE A 117 14.91 18.25 -6.10
C ILE A 117 15.87 18.97 -7.07
N SER A 118 15.37 19.85 -7.92
CA SER A 118 16.18 20.62 -8.87
C SER A 118 17.26 21.44 -8.18
N SER A 119 16.98 21.99 -6.99
CA SER A 119 17.93 22.80 -6.21
C SER A 119 19.17 22.03 -5.74
N VAL A 120 19.03 20.72 -5.54
CA VAL A 120 20.12 19.82 -5.10
C VAL A 120 20.70 18.97 -6.23
N ALA A 121 20.37 19.28 -7.48
CA ALA A 121 20.82 18.51 -8.66
C ALA A 121 22.34 18.37 -8.78
N GLY A 122 23.11 19.35 -8.27
CA GLY A 122 24.58 19.33 -8.23
C GLY A 122 25.19 18.59 -7.04
N VAL A 123 24.39 18.28 -6.02
CA VAL A 123 24.83 17.64 -4.77
C VAL A 123 25.13 16.15 -5.00
N ARG A 124 26.10 15.58 -4.28
CA ARG A 124 26.43 14.16 -4.35
C ARG A 124 25.27 13.33 -3.77
N ALA A 125 24.85 12.29 -4.48
CA ALA A 125 23.72 11.44 -4.08
C ALA A 125 23.91 10.79 -2.71
N GLY A 126 25.16 10.43 -2.35
CA GLY A 126 25.46 9.84 -1.05
C GLY A 126 25.33 10.78 0.15
N THR A 127 25.14 12.09 -0.05
CA THR A 127 24.94 13.09 1.02
C THR A 127 23.50 13.55 1.18
N LEU A 128 22.59 12.99 0.39
CA LEU A 128 21.17 13.31 0.45
C LEU A 128 20.55 12.79 1.76
N SER A 129 19.56 13.52 2.28
CA SER A 129 18.66 12.97 3.29
C SER A 129 17.90 11.76 2.75
N LEU A 130 17.32 10.95 3.63
CA LEU A 130 16.52 9.79 3.21
C LEU A 130 15.37 10.22 2.29
N GLY A 131 14.65 11.29 2.64
CA GLY A 131 13.56 11.80 1.82
C GLY A 131 14.01 12.31 0.44
N MET A 132 15.17 12.99 0.37
CA MET A 132 15.75 13.38 -0.92
C MET A 132 16.21 12.17 -1.73
N SER A 133 16.71 11.12 -1.09
CA SER A 133 17.09 9.86 -1.76
C SER A 133 15.86 9.15 -2.32
N GLN A 134 14.74 9.14 -1.60
CA GLN A 134 13.45 8.63 -2.09
C GLN A 134 12.99 9.41 -3.33
N ARG A 135 13.02 10.75 -3.27
CA ARG A 135 12.67 11.58 -4.42
C ARG A 135 13.58 11.32 -5.64
N LEU A 136 14.88 11.12 -5.43
CA LEU A 136 15.81 10.73 -6.49
C LEU A 136 15.47 9.35 -7.07
N GLY A 137 15.15 8.37 -6.24
CA GLY A 137 14.70 7.05 -6.68
C GLY A 137 13.41 7.09 -7.50
N ILE A 138 12.43 7.91 -7.07
CA ILE A 138 11.21 8.16 -7.85
C ILE A 138 11.53 8.85 -9.17
N ALA A 139 12.43 9.85 -9.19
CA ALA A 139 12.88 10.51 -10.43
C ALA A 139 13.51 9.50 -11.41
N ALA A 140 14.32 8.58 -10.89
CA ALA A 140 14.92 7.50 -11.68
C ALA A 140 13.85 6.55 -12.26
N ALA A 141 12.84 6.21 -11.48
CA ALA A 141 11.72 5.38 -11.94
C ALA A 141 10.90 6.08 -13.04
N LEU A 142 10.73 7.41 -12.95
CA LEU A 142 9.96 8.21 -13.92
C LEU A 142 10.77 8.64 -15.16
N LEU A 143 12.08 8.39 -15.18
CA LEU A 143 12.98 8.92 -16.19
C LEU A 143 12.60 8.48 -17.62
N GLY A 144 12.21 7.22 -17.78
CA GLY A 144 11.81 6.64 -19.06
C GLY A 144 10.37 6.94 -19.48
N ASP A 145 9.62 7.64 -18.64
CA ASP A 145 8.18 7.87 -18.82
C ASP A 145 7.35 6.57 -18.98
N PRO A 146 7.55 5.60 -18.09
CA PRO A 146 6.99 4.26 -18.27
C PRO A 146 5.49 4.19 -17.93
N PRO A 147 4.73 3.31 -18.61
CA PRO A 147 3.32 3.06 -18.29
C PRO A 147 3.12 2.18 -17.04
N VAL A 148 4.17 1.53 -16.55
CA VAL A 148 4.11 0.65 -15.37
C VAL A 148 5.12 1.13 -14.33
N LEU A 149 4.67 1.29 -13.09
CA LEU A 149 5.46 1.80 -11.97
C LEU A 149 5.37 0.86 -10.77
N LEU A 150 6.52 0.49 -10.22
CA LEU A 150 6.65 -0.32 -9.01
C LEU A 150 7.38 0.48 -7.94
N PHE A 151 6.77 0.64 -6.77
CA PHE A 151 7.36 1.35 -5.64
C PHE A 151 7.36 0.46 -4.41
N ASP A 152 8.54 0.10 -3.91
CA ASP A 152 8.71 -0.69 -2.69
C ASP A 152 8.92 0.27 -1.51
N GLU A 153 7.92 0.36 -0.61
CA GLU A 153 7.94 1.20 0.59
C GLU A 153 8.34 2.68 0.30
N PRO A 154 7.72 3.38 -0.69
CA PRO A 154 8.22 4.67 -1.17
C PRO A 154 8.10 5.82 -0.17
N VAL A 155 7.30 5.67 0.87
CA VAL A 155 7.05 6.69 1.89
C VAL A 155 7.91 6.52 3.15
N ASN A 156 8.67 5.43 3.25
CA ASN A 156 9.50 5.17 4.41
C ASN A 156 10.54 6.28 4.63
N GLY A 157 10.50 6.87 5.83
CA GLY A 157 11.44 7.92 6.25
C GLY A 157 11.18 9.28 5.62
N LEU A 158 10.00 9.49 5.05
CA LEU A 158 9.51 10.80 4.67
C LEU A 158 8.79 11.48 5.84
N ASP A 159 8.82 12.80 5.84
CA ASP A 159 7.97 13.64 6.67
C ASP A 159 6.51 13.64 6.17
N PRO A 160 5.54 14.14 6.93
CA PRO A 160 4.13 14.16 6.52
C PRO A 160 3.88 14.87 5.17
N GLU A 161 4.64 15.92 4.86
CA GLU A 161 4.55 16.62 3.57
C GLU A 161 5.04 15.74 2.42
N GLY A 162 6.16 15.05 2.62
CA GLY A 162 6.70 14.08 1.65
C GLY A 162 5.76 12.91 1.41
N ILE A 163 5.13 12.37 2.44
CA ILE A 163 4.11 11.30 2.33
C ILE A 163 2.93 11.80 1.49
N HIS A 164 2.41 12.99 1.80
CA HIS A 164 1.30 13.59 1.04
C HIS A 164 1.67 13.79 -0.44
N TRP A 165 2.88 14.30 -0.70
CA TRP A 165 3.38 14.49 -2.06
C TRP A 165 3.48 13.16 -2.83
N VAL A 166 4.07 12.10 -2.26
CA VAL A 166 4.16 10.77 -2.91
C VAL A 166 2.78 10.22 -3.23
N ARG A 167 1.84 10.34 -2.30
CA ARG A 167 0.45 9.91 -2.47
C ARG A 167 -0.23 10.61 -3.64
N THR A 168 -0.11 11.94 -3.69
CA THR A 168 -0.66 12.76 -4.78
C THR A 168 -0.04 12.37 -6.11
N LEU A 169 1.28 12.19 -6.16
CA LEU A 169 1.99 11.75 -7.36
C LEU A 169 1.47 10.40 -7.86
N MET A 170 1.36 9.39 -6.99
CA MET A 170 0.88 8.06 -7.38
C MET A 170 -0.54 8.10 -7.95
N ARG A 171 -1.44 8.88 -7.33
CA ARG A 171 -2.81 9.07 -7.83
C ARG A 171 -2.86 9.80 -9.17
N THR A 172 -2.02 10.82 -9.35
CA THR A 172 -1.91 11.53 -10.64
C THR A 172 -1.44 10.58 -11.73
N LEU A 173 -0.40 9.79 -11.48
CA LEU A 173 0.14 8.83 -12.45
C LEU A 173 -0.87 7.73 -12.80
N ALA A 174 -1.62 7.23 -11.82
CA ALA A 174 -2.71 6.29 -12.06
C ALA A 174 -3.85 6.94 -12.88
N GLY A 175 -4.24 8.18 -12.55
CA GLY A 175 -5.23 8.95 -13.30
C GLY A 175 -4.84 9.22 -14.76
N GLU A 176 -3.54 9.21 -15.09
CA GLU A 176 -3.01 9.24 -16.46
C GLU A 176 -3.14 7.87 -17.18
N GLY A 177 -3.69 6.86 -16.53
CA GLY A 177 -3.87 5.51 -17.07
C GLY A 177 -2.68 4.58 -16.84
N ARG A 178 -1.67 4.97 -16.03
CA ARG A 178 -0.53 4.10 -15.72
C ARG A 178 -0.90 3.03 -14.70
N THR A 179 -0.20 1.91 -14.74
CA THR A 179 -0.25 0.87 -13.70
C THR A 179 0.67 1.31 -12.56
N VAL A 180 0.11 1.53 -11.36
CA VAL A 180 0.88 1.90 -10.17
C VAL A 180 0.76 0.79 -9.14
N PHE A 181 1.87 0.12 -8.84
CA PHE A 181 1.96 -0.97 -7.87
C PHE A 181 2.88 -0.55 -6.72
N VAL A 182 2.35 -0.40 -5.52
CA VAL A 182 3.06 0.14 -4.37
C VAL A 182 2.97 -0.79 -3.19
N SER A 183 4.13 -1.18 -2.62
CA SER A 183 4.14 -1.93 -1.38
C SER A 183 4.09 -1.00 -0.17
N SER A 184 3.42 -1.46 0.88
CA SER A 184 3.53 -0.89 2.22
C SER A 184 3.27 -1.96 3.28
N HIS A 185 3.80 -1.73 4.48
CA HIS A 185 3.43 -2.45 5.69
C HIS A 185 2.48 -1.63 6.56
N LEU A 186 2.22 -0.36 6.21
CA LEU A 186 1.34 0.56 6.92
C LEU A 186 -0.01 0.67 6.21
N LEU A 187 -1.02 0.19 6.88
CA LEU A 187 -2.41 0.14 6.38
C LEU A 187 -3.05 1.51 6.25
N SER A 188 -2.75 2.40 7.22
CA SER A 188 -3.23 3.79 7.20
C SER A 188 -2.72 4.59 5.98
N GLU A 189 -1.57 4.23 5.43
CA GLU A 189 -1.07 4.82 4.19
C GLU A 189 -1.86 4.34 2.98
N MET A 190 -2.18 3.04 2.95
CA MET A 190 -2.89 2.42 1.82
C MET A 190 -4.36 2.79 1.78
N SER A 191 -5.04 2.93 2.93
CA SER A 191 -6.44 3.39 2.98
C SER A 191 -6.67 4.72 2.27
N ASN A 192 -5.67 5.59 2.30
CA ASN A 192 -5.73 6.93 1.71
C ASN A 192 -5.08 7.03 0.32
N THR A 193 -4.47 5.97 -0.19
CA THR A 193 -3.66 6.02 -1.43
C THR A 193 -4.16 5.04 -2.47
N ALA A 194 -4.44 3.81 -2.07
CA ALA A 194 -4.78 2.72 -2.97
C ALA A 194 -6.28 2.69 -3.31
N ASP A 195 -6.59 2.28 -4.53
CA ASP A 195 -7.94 1.95 -4.99
C ASP A 195 -8.21 0.46 -4.81
N ARG A 196 -7.19 -0.37 -5.03
CA ARG A 196 -7.22 -1.83 -4.90
C ARG A 196 -6.11 -2.32 -3.99
N LEU A 197 -6.33 -3.47 -3.38
CA LEU A 197 -5.39 -4.13 -2.49
C LEU A 197 -5.08 -5.54 -2.99
N VAL A 198 -3.81 -5.90 -2.91
CA VAL A 198 -3.31 -7.27 -2.93
C VAL A 198 -2.68 -7.51 -1.57
N VAL A 199 -3.30 -8.33 -0.74
CA VAL A 199 -2.85 -8.63 0.62
C VAL A 199 -2.16 -9.98 0.63
N ILE A 200 -0.94 -10.03 1.16
CA ILE A 200 -0.17 -11.28 1.27
C ILE A 200 0.26 -11.56 2.72
N GLY A 201 0.34 -12.85 3.05
CA GLY A 201 0.91 -13.34 4.29
C GLY A 201 1.67 -14.64 4.06
N ARG A 202 2.86 -14.77 4.63
CA ARG A 202 3.73 -15.97 4.46
C ARG A 202 3.90 -16.39 2.99
N GLY A 203 4.04 -15.42 2.10
CA GLY A 203 4.21 -15.65 0.67
C GLY A 203 2.95 -15.99 -0.12
N ARG A 204 1.79 -16.08 0.51
CA ARG A 204 0.51 -16.45 -0.12
C ARG A 204 -0.43 -15.27 -0.24
N LEU A 205 -1.29 -15.31 -1.27
CA LEU A 205 -2.38 -14.36 -1.43
C LEU A 205 -3.45 -14.59 -0.35
N ILE A 206 -3.78 -13.53 0.38
CA ILE A 206 -4.89 -13.52 1.35
C ILE A 206 -6.12 -12.89 0.70
N ALA A 207 -5.95 -11.73 0.04
CA ALA A 207 -7.03 -11.03 -0.64
C ALA A 207 -6.52 -10.24 -1.86
N SER A 208 -7.37 -10.12 -2.87
CA SER A 208 -7.19 -9.22 -4.02
C SER A 208 -8.55 -8.57 -4.31
N THR A 209 -8.73 -7.30 -3.90
CA THR A 209 -10.04 -6.64 -3.88
C THR A 209 -9.89 -5.12 -3.83
N THR A 210 -10.98 -4.37 -3.86
CA THR A 210 -10.95 -2.92 -3.57
C THR A 210 -10.77 -2.65 -2.08
N VAL A 211 -10.29 -1.43 -1.74
CA VAL A 211 -10.17 -1.02 -0.32
C VAL A 211 -11.51 -1.10 0.40
N GLY A 212 -12.59 -0.60 -0.23
CA GLY A 212 -13.93 -0.62 0.34
C GLY A 212 -14.45 -2.04 0.60
N GLU A 213 -14.30 -2.94 -0.38
CA GLU A 213 -14.70 -4.36 -0.23
C GLU A 213 -13.88 -5.08 0.85
N PHE A 214 -12.59 -4.76 0.98
CA PHE A 214 -11.76 -5.37 2.02
C PHE A 214 -12.21 -4.96 3.41
N VAL A 215 -12.50 -3.67 3.62
CA VAL A 215 -13.01 -3.15 4.89
C VAL A 215 -14.39 -3.73 5.20
N SER A 216 -15.31 -3.77 4.24
CA SER A 216 -16.67 -4.29 4.44
C SER A 216 -16.74 -5.79 4.72
N ARG A 217 -15.77 -6.58 4.23
CA ARG A 217 -15.69 -8.04 4.55
C ARG A 217 -15.28 -8.33 5.98
N CYS A 218 -14.58 -7.41 6.63
CA CYS A 218 -13.98 -7.63 7.95
C CYS A 218 -14.84 -7.13 9.12
N GLY A 219 -16.03 -6.65 8.85
CA GLY A 219 -17.01 -6.28 9.84
C GLY A 219 -17.94 -5.18 9.37
N ALA A 220 -19.20 -5.24 9.80
CA ALA A 220 -20.12 -4.13 9.64
C ALA A 220 -19.66 -2.95 10.51
N ALA A 221 -20.02 -1.73 10.07
CA ALA A 221 -19.81 -0.54 10.87
C ALA A 221 -20.45 -0.74 12.26
N THR A 222 -19.73 -0.40 13.30
CA THR A 222 -20.25 -0.43 14.65
C THR A 222 -20.64 0.97 15.10
N VAL A 223 -21.59 1.06 16.00
CA VAL A 223 -22.02 2.34 16.58
C VAL A 223 -21.54 2.39 18.03
N ARG A 224 -20.66 3.35 18.32
CA ARG A 224 -20.30 3.67 19.69
C ARG A 224 -21.31 4.65 20.27
N VAL A 225 -21.81 4.29 21.46
CA VAL A 225 -22.78 5.12 22.16
C VAL A 225 -22.41 5.25 23.63
N ARG A 226 -22.47 6.51 24.16
CA ARG A 226 -22.34 6.79 25.59
C ARG A 226 -23.65 7.37 26.10
N SER A 227 -24.05 6.92 27.29
CA SER A 227 -25.27 7.36 27.94
C SER A 227 -25.06 7.38 29.45
N PRO A 228 -25.69 8.30 30.21
CA PRO A 228 -25.71 8.21 31.67
C PRO A 228 -26.52 7.00 32.17
N HIS A 229 -27.31 6.38 31.27
CA HIS A 229 -28.16 5.21 31.55
C HIS A 229 -27.71 3.99 30.73
N LEU A 230 -26.40 3.62 30.78
CA LEU A 230 -25.83 2.58 29.92
C LEU A 230 -26.55 1.23 30.05
N GLU A 231 -26.87 0.78 31.24
CA GLU A 231 -27.54 -0.52 31.45
C GLU A 231 -28.97 -0.54 30.85
N GLN A 232 -29.71 0.57 30.99
CA GLN A 232 -31.04 0.66 30.41
C GLN A 232 -30.99 0.70 28.87
N LEU A 233 -30.03 1.46 28.34
CA LEU A 233 -29.81 1.53 26.89
C LEU A 233 -29.39 0.16 26.35
N ARG A 234 -28.51 -0.55 27.04
CA ARG A 234 -28.08 -1.89 26.68
C ARG A 234 -29.28 -2.85 26.60
N ALA A 235 -30.15 -2.85 27.62
CA ALA A 235 -31.34 -3.68 27.62
C ALA A 235 -32.24 -3.41 26.41
N VAL A 236 -32.52 -2.14 26.12
CA VAL A 236 -33.32 -1.72 24.95
C VAL A 236 -32.72 -2.18 23.63
N LEU A 237 -31.39 -2.06 23.47
CA LEU A 237 -30.70 -2.47 22.24
C LEU A 237 -30.70 -4.00 22.06
N VAL A 238 -30.50 -4.75 23.14
CA VAL A 238 -30.54 -6.21 23.13
C VAL A 238 -31.97 -6.72 22.86
N ASP A 239 -32.98 -6.11 23.46
CA ASP A 239 -34.38 -6.45 23.22
C ASP A 239 -34.80 -6.16 21.77
N ALA A 240 -34.15 -5.18 21.12
CA ALA A 240 -34.31 -4.89 19.68
C ALA A 240 -33.56 -5.88 18.78
N GLY A 241 -32.86 -6.90 19.34
CA GLY A 241 -32.14 -7.94 18.62
C GLY A 241 -30.73 -7.53 18.17
N LEU A 242 -30.18 -6.43 18.69
CA LEU A 242 -28.85 -5.95 18.35
C LEU A 242 -27.79 -6.61 19.22
N THR A 243 -26.63 -6.90 18.64
CA THR A 243 -25.46 -7.37 19.38
C THR A 243 -24.72 -6.18 19.98
N VAL A 244 -24.46 -6.24 21.30
CA VAL A 244 -23.90 -5.12 22.05
C VAL A 244 -22.73 -5.57 22.91
N ASP A 245 -21.57 -4.99 22.66
CA ASP A 245 -20.40 -5.08 23.53
C ASP A 245 -20.39 -3.93 24.54
N THR A 246 -20.03 -4.23 25.79
CA THR A 246 -20.03 -3.25 26.86
C THR A 246 -18.61 -2.95 27.32
N THR A 247 -18.25 -1.66 27.34
CA THR A 247 -17.06 -1.13 28.01
C THR A 247 -17.47 -0.33 29.24
N PRO A 248 -16.57 0.03 30.16
CA PRO A 248 -16.92 0.76 31.38
C PRO A 248 -17.69 2.08 31.16
N ASP A 249 -17.51 2.72 30.00
CA ASP A 249 -18.04 4.06 29.70
C ASP A 249 -18.87 4.16 28.42
N ALA A 250 -19.00 3.07 27.66
CA ALA A 250 -19.69 3.06 26.38
C ALA A 250 -20.23 1.69 25.99
N LEU A 251 -21.18 1.67 25.07
CA LEU A 251 -21.60 0.46 24.36
C LEU A 251 -21.11 0.53 22.91
N THR A 252 -20.70 -0.61 22.37
CA THR A 252 -20.45 -0.80 20.94
C THR A 252 -21.54 -1.69 20.38
N VAL A 253 -22.34 -1.15 19.45
CA VAL A 253 -23.48 -1.85 18.86
C VAL A 253 -23.10 -2.27 17.45
N HIS A 254 -23.26 -3.55 17.13
CA HIS A 254 -22.91 -4.14 15.84
C HIS A 254 -24.08 -4.12 14.86
N ASP A 255 -23.77 -4.15 13.58
CA ASP A 255 -24.71 -4.30 12.46
C ASP A 255 -25.88 -3.30 12.46
N THR A 256 -25.59 -2.05 12.86
CA THR A 256 -26.63 -1.00 12.97
C THR A 256 -26.09 0.38 12.54
N SER A 257 -27.00 1.33 12.39
CA SER A 257 -26.68 2.73 12.09
C SER A 257 -26.86 3.62 13.32
N THR A 258 -26.21 4.79 13.31
CA THR A 258 -26.42 5.84 14.32
C THR A 258 -27.88 6.27 14.39
N ASP A 259 -28.58 6.32 13.25
CA ASP A 259 -29.98 6.72 13.19
C ASP A 259 -30.88 5.70 13.94
N ALA A 260 -30.67 4.40 13.70
CA ALA A 260 -31.43 3.35 14.37
C ALA A 260 -31.21 3.35 15.88
N VAL A 261 -29.96 3.47 16.35
CA VAL A 261 -29.64 3.58 17.78
C VAL A 261 -30.22 4.85 18.39
N GLY A 262 -30.09 5.99 17.68
CA GLY A 262 -30.65 7.28 18.12
C GLY A 262 -32.17 7.24 18.28
N GLU A 263 -32.88 6.65 17.31
CA GLU A 263 -34.34 6.50 17.37
C GLU A 263 -34.79 5.59 18.53
N LEU A 264 -34.06 4.47 18.75
CA LEU A 264 -34.36 3.57 19.89
C LEU A 264 -34.19 4.30 21.22
N ALA A 265 -33.07 5.03 21.38
CA ALA A 265 -32.83 5.82 22.58
C ALA A 265 -33.91 6.89 22.81
N ALA A 266 -34.32 7.62 21.75
CA ALA A 266 -35.34 8.64 21.81
C ALA A 266 -36.71 8.07 22.20
N ARG A 267 -37.13 6.91 21.65
CA ARG A 267 -38.39 6.24 22.01
C ARG A 267 -38.46 5.87 23.50
N HIS A 268 -37.32 5.56 24.12
CA HIS A 268 -37.20 5.21 25.51
C HIS A 268 -36.78 6.39 26.42
N SER A 269 -36.75 7.61 25.86
CA SER A 269 -36.37 8.84 26.58
C SER A 269 -34.99 8.75 27.24
N LEU A 270 -34.05 8.04 26.61
CA LEU A 270 -32.68 7.88 27.11
C LEU A 270 -31.77 8.95 26.51
N ALA A 271 -31.09 9.69 27.38
CA ALA A 271 -30.13 10.69 26.94
C ALA A 271 -28.85 10.02 26.41
N LEU A 272 -28.33 10.55 25.30
CA LEU A 272 -27.05 10.13 24.72
C LEU A 272 -26.03 11.26 24.89
N HIS A 273 -24.83 10.91 25.38
CA HIS A 273 -23.68 11.81 25.47
C HIS A 273 -22.75 11.72 24.26
N GLU A 274 -22.78 10.57 23.59
CA GLU A 274 -22.04 10.31 22.34
C GLU A 274 -22.84 9.33 21.51
N LEU A 275 -22.85 9.56 20.20
CA LEU A 275 -23.40 8.64 19.21
C LEU A 275 -22.55 8.79 17.95
N SER A 276 -21.65 7.84 17.71
CA SER A 276 -20.71 7.90 16.60
C SER A 276 -20.65 6.57 15.85
N SER A 277 -20.65 6.63 14.53
CA SER A 277 -20.32 5.47 13.70
C SER A 277 -18.83 5.21 13.77
N GLN A 278 -18.46 3.98 14.12
CA GLN A 278 -17.11 3.49 14.02
C GLN A 278 -17.02 2.56 12.80
N GLU A 279 -16.47 3.08 11.73
CA GLU A 279 -16.13 2.24 10.58
C GLU A 279 -14.96 1.34 10.98
N VAL A 280 -15.03 0.08 10.55
CA VAL A 280 -13.89 -0.83 10.68
C VAL A 280 -12.73 -0.23 9.91
N SER A 281 -11.64 0.07 10.60
CA SER A 281 -10.46 0.59 9.93
C SER A 281 -9.83 -0.50 9.05
N LEU A 282 -9.14 -0.11 7.99
CA LEU A 282 -8.36 -1.05 7.17
C LEU A 282 -7.38 -1.86 8.03
N GLU A 283 -6.92 -1.28 9.14
CA GLU A 283 -6.02 -1.92 10.09
C GLU A 283 -6.69 -3.05 10.89
N GLN A 284 -7.91 -2.83 11.38
CA GLN A 284 -8.71 -3.87 12.04
C GLN A 284 -9.07 -4.99 11.07
N ALA A 285 -9.46 -4.62 9.84
CA ALA A 285 -9.74 -5.55 8.77
C ALA A 285 -8.53 -6.45 8.44
N TYR A 286 -7.36 -5.85 8.37
CA TYR A 286 -6.12 -6.58 8.10
C TYR A 286 -5.76 -7.53 9.25
N LEU A 287 -5.81 -7.07 10.50
CA LEU A 287 -5.49 -7.89 11.67
C LEU A 287 -6.39 -9.12 11.74
N SER A 288 -7.70 -8.95 11.56
CA SER A 288 -8.64 -10.08 11.55
C SER A 288 -8.39 -11.07 10.40
N SER A 289 -7.92 -10.58 9.23
CA SER A 289 -7.61 -11.43 8.07
C SER A 289 -6.25 -12.12 8.17
N THR A 290 -5.34 -11.64 9.02
CA THR A 290 -3.94 -12.09 9.08
C THR A 290 -3.54 -12.73 10.40
N ASP A 291 -4.41 -12.85 11.39
CA ASP A 291 -4.11 -13.42 12.71
C ASP A 291 -3.50 -14.83 12.62
N ASP A 292 -3.93 -15.64 11.65
CA ASP A 292 -3.35 -16.95 11.36
C ASP A 292 -2.07 -16.91 10.50
N ALA A 293 -1.76 -15.75 9.89
CA ALA A 293 -0.68 -15.60 8.92
C ALA A 293 0.56 -14.86 9.47
N THR A 294 0.55 -14.35 10.70
CA THR A 294 1.69 -13.64 11.28
C THR A 294 2.77 -14.58 11.82
N VAL A 295 4.03 -14.35 11.42
CA VAL A 295 5.21 -15.18 11.81
C VAL A 295 5.76 -14.81 13.19
N TYR A 296 5.42 -13.64 13.72
CA TYR A 296 5.93 -13.14 15.00
C TYR A 296 4.79 -12.76 15.94
N ARG A 297 4.36 -13.70 16.79
CA ARG A 297 3.93 -13.32 18.13
C ARG A 297 5.22 -13.13 18.94
N GLY A 298 5.58 -11.89 19.23
CA GLY A 298 6.62 -11.63 20.20
C GLY A 298 6.25 -12.34 21.49
N SER A 299 7.04 -13.32 21.89
CA SER A 299 7.03 -13.85 23.24
C SER A 299 7.38 -12.66 24.14
N ALA A 300 6.34 -12.10 24.80
CA ALA A 300 6.53 -11.26 25.95
C ALA A 300 7.18 -12.15 27.03
N GLY A 301 8.48 -11.95 27.26
CA GLY A 301 9.25 -12.42 28.40
C GLY A 301 9.56 -11.21 29.26
#